data_fdb2683f05fda74369fabf25f11dc1dd
#
_entry.id   fdb2683f05fda74369fabf25f11dc1dd
#
_cell.length_a   1.000
_cell.length_b   1.000
_cell.length_c   1.000
_cell.angle_alpha   90.00
_cell.angle_beta   90.00
_cell.angle_gamma   90.00
#
_symmetry.space_group_name_H-M   'P 1'
#
loop_
_entity.id
_entity.type
_entity.pdbx_description
1 polymer ?
#
loop_
_entity_poly.entity_id
_entity_poly.type
_entity_poly.pdbx_seq_one_letter_code
_entity_poly.pdbx_strand_id
1 'polypeptide(L)'
;MFDEMYSDDAQIRKHYLQVNSWLRTMSSTVISQKNFEAESHFKRIGITFSVKDDDMTERIIPFDLIPRILTNYEWVKIEKGVLQRAKALNSFLHDIYNSGEIFKAGIVPKEIVYKKSSYDQSMINFSPPRKIYSPIIGVDLVRTGKD
;
A
#
# COMPACT_ATOMS: atom_id res chain seq x y z
N MET A 1 2.63 12.31 -15.93
CA MET A 1 2.27 11.92 -14.55
C MET A 1 0.91 12.49 -14.28
N PHE A 2 -0.02 11.75 -13.67
CA PHE A 2 -1.35 12.25 -13.34
C PHE A 2 -1.27 13.23 -12.18
N ASP A 3 -1.84 14.43 -12.35
CA ASP A 3 -1.93 15.41 -11.27
C ASP A 3 -3.23 15.18 -10.48
N GLU A 4 -3.11 14.90 -9.18
CA GLU A 4 -4.27 14.62 -8.34
C GLU A 4 -5.01 15.89 -7.91
N MET A 5 -4.32 17.01 -7.84
CA MET A 5 -4.87 18.28 -7.37
C MET A 5 -5.49 19.09 -8.52
N TYR A 6 -4.84 19.10 -9.68
CA TYR A 6 -5.29 19.86 -10.84
C TYR A 6 -5.88 18.97 -11.92
N SER A 7 -6.91 19.46 -12.60
CA SER A 7 -7.42 18.86 -13.82
C SER A 7 -6.54 19.23 -15.03
N ASP A 8 -6.80 18.62 -16.16
CA ASP A 8 -6.06 18.90 -17.41
C ASP A 8 -6.22 20.36 -17.86
N ASP A 9 -7.32 21.04 -17.44
CA ASP A 9 -7.59 22.47 -17.68
C ASP A 9 -6.97 23.37 -16.61
N ALA A 10 -6.03 22.87 -15.82
CA ALA A 10 -5.41 23.54 -14.68
C ALA A 10 -6.41 24.06 -13.61
N GLN A 11 -7.61 23.49 -13.57
CA GLN A 11 -8.60 23.80 -12.53
C GLN A 11 -8.39 22.90 -11.33
N ILE A 12 -8.58 23.43 -10.12
CA ILE A 12 -8.47 22.65 -8.89
C ILE A 12 -9.68 21.72 -8.76
N ARG A 13 -9.41 20.44 -8.53
CA ARG A 13 -10.46 19.45 -8.31
C ARG A 13 -11.22 19.75 -7.02
N LYS A 14 -12.55 19.58 -7.03
CA LYS A 14 -13.43 19.98 -5.91
C LYS A 14 -12.96 19.48 -4.54
N HIS A 15 -12.49 18.24 -4.45
CA HIS A 15 -12.04 17.65 -3.19
C HIS A 15 -10.70 18.20 -2.69
N TYR A 16 -9.97 18.95 -3.51
CA TYR A 16 -8.74 19.65 -3.12
C TYR A 16 -8.93 21.15 -2.80
N LEU A 17 -10.12 21.71 -2.96
CA LEU A 17 -10.36 23.16 -2.75
C LEU A 17 -9.94 23.63 -1.35
N GLN A 18 -10.25 22.84 -0.31
CA GLN A 18 -9.88 23.21 1.06
C GLN A 18 -8.37 23.15 1.28
N VAL A 19 -7.71 22.10 0.79
CA VAL A 19 -6.25 21.96 0.88
C VAL A 19 -5.55 23.06 0.10
N ASN A 20 -6.03 23.39 -1.10
CA ASN A 20 -5.47 24.50 -1.86
C ASN A 20 -5.65 25.85 -1.15
N SER A 21 -6.82 26.11 -0.56
CA SER A 21 -7.03 27.33 0.23
C SER A 21 -6.06 27.39 1.41
N TRP A 22 -5.87 26.29 2.12
CA TRP A 22 -4.90 26.20 3.21
C TRP A 22 -3.46 26.42 2.72
N LEU A 23 -3.04 25.75 1.65
CA LEU A 23 -1.69 25.93 1.08
C LEU A 23 -1.39 27.36 0.68
N ARG A 24 -2.38 28.09 0.14
CA ARG A 24 -2.22 29.51 -0.23
C ARG A 24 -2.00 30.44 0.97
N THR A 25 -2.35 30.01 2.19
CA THR A 25 -2.09 30.77 3.42
C THR A 25 -0.72 30.48 4.02
N MET A 26 -0.02 29.46 3.52
CA MET A 26 1.28 29.02 4.04
C MET A 26 2.44 29.65 3.27
N SER A 27 3.39 30.23 4.00
CA SER A 27 4.68 30.58 3.39
C SER A 27 5.57 29.34 3.24
N SER A 28 6.51 29.41 2.32
CA SER A 28 7.51 28.34 2.15
C SER A 28 8.27 28.03 3.43
N THR A 29 8.56 29.05 4.23
CA THR A 29 9.24 28.92 5.52
C THR A 29 8.41 28.10 6.51
N VAL A 30 7.10 28.34 6.58
CA VAL A 30 6.19 27.58 7.47
C VAL A 30 6.08 26.14 7.02
N ILE A 31 6.01 25.87 5.72
CA ILE A 31 5.99 24.51 5.18
C ILE A 31 7.28 23.76 5.52
N SER A 32 8.44 24.39 5.31
CA SER A 32 9.74 23.80 5.65
C SER A 32 9.86 23.49 7.14
N GLN A 33 9.40 24.42 8.00
CA GLN A 33 9.39 24.19 9.44
C GLN A 33 8.50 23.00 9.83
N LYS A 34 7.30 22.90 9.26
CA LYS A 34 6.40 21.76 9.51
C LYS A 34 6.96 20.43 9.04
N ASN A 35 7.66 20.40 7.92
CA ASN A 35 8.38 19.20 7.47
C ASN A 35 9.43 18.78 8.51
N PHE A 36 10.25 19.73 8.95
CA PHE A 36 11.26 19.45 9.98
C PHE A 36 10.66 18.96 11.30
N GLU A 37 9.55 19.57 11.74
CA GLU A 37 8.83 19.15 12.95
C GLU A 37 8.28 17.71 12.79
N ALA A 38 7.70 17.38 11.64
CA ALA A 38 7.19 16.04 11.35
C ALA A 38 8.32 14.99 11.36
N GLU A 39 9.42 15.25 10.66
CA GLU A 39 10.59 14.36 10.64
C GLU A 39 11.19 14.16 12.04
N SER A 40 11.31 15.24 12.81
CA SER A 40 11.81 15.19 14.18
C SER A 40 10.87 14.38 15.09
N HIS A 41 9.56 14.51 14.87
CA HIS A 41 8.57 13.74 15.61
C HIS A 41 8.67 12.25 15.30
N PHE A 42 8.76 11.88 14.02
CA PHE A 42 8.90 10.48 13.58
C PHE A 42 10.17 9.83 14.12
N LYS A 43 11.31 10.54 14.08
CA LYS A 43 12.54 10.08 14.73
C LYS A 43 12.34 9.78 16.20
N ARG A 44 11.72 10.71 16.91
CA ARG A 44 11.51 10.58 18.37
C ARG A 44 10.64 9.40 18.77
N ILE A 45 9.61 9.08 17.96
CA ILE A 45 8.69 7.95 18.22
C ILE A 45 9.16 6.65 17.57
N GLY A 46 10.33 6.64 16.89
CA GLY A 46 10.90 5.43 16.30
C GLY A 46 10.19 4.95 15.04
N ILE A 47 9.53 5.84 14.29
CA ILE A 47 8.98 5.52 12.96
C ILE A 47 10.12 5.63 11.94
N THR A 48 10.97 4.61 11.95
CA THR A 48 12.12 4.46 11.07
C THR A 48 12.09 3.10 10.39
N PHE A 49 12.83 2.94 9.30
CA PHE A 49 13.05 1.63 8.71
C PHE A 49 14.56 1.42 8.49
N SER A 50 15.00 0.18 8.68
CA SER A 50 16.36 -0.22 8.37
C SER A 50 16.42 -0.85 6.99
N VAL A 51 17.39 -0.44 6.18
CA VAL A 51 17.70 -1.09 4.90
C VAL A 51 18.73 -2.17 5.18
N LYS A 52 18.43 -3.41 4.80
CA LYS A 52 19.23 -4.62 5.14
C LYS A 52 20.67 -4.61 4.62
N ASP A 53 21.00 -3.77 3.65
CA ASP A 53 22.27 -3.82 2.90
C ASP A 53 23.24 -2.68 3.20
N ASP A 54 22.91 -1.77 4.12
CA ASP A 54 23.77 -0.63 4.42
C ASP A 54 23.81 -0.38 5.93
N ASP A 55 24.98 -0.52 6.53
CA ASP A 55 25.39 -0.22 7.92
C ASP A 55 24.30 0.36 8.83
N MET A 56 23.35 -0.46 9.29
CA MET A 56 22.41 -0.16 10.40
C MET A 56 21.86 1.29 10.43
N THR A 57 21.89 1.99 9.32
CA THR A 57 21.43 3.38 9.24
C THR A 57 19.92 3.40 9.25
N GLU A 58 19.35 3.82 10.37
CA GLU A 58 17.90 4.08 10.46
C GLU A 58 17.52 5.23 9.52
N ARG A 59 16.65 4.94 8.58
CA ARG A 59 16.09 5.95 7.67
C ARG A 59 14.68 6.30 8.12
N ILE A 60 14.36 7.59 8.06
CA ILE A 60 13.00 8.07 8.32
C ILE A 60 12.12 7.67 7.14
N ILE A 61 10.89 7.25 7.41
CA ILE A 61 9.88 7.07 6.38
C ILE A 61 9.57 8.45 5.77
N PRO A 62 9.73 8.64 4.45
CA PRO A 62 9.37 9.91 3.81
C PRO A 62 7.93 10.28 4.12
N PHE A 63 7.73 11.48 4.61
CA PHE A 63 6.42 11.99 4.96
C PHE A 63 6.06 13.21 4.09
N ASP A 64 4.91 13.18 3.45
CA ASP A 64 4.38 14.29 2.68
C ASP A 64 3.34 15.04 3.52
N LEU A 65 3.55 16.34 3.73
CA LEU A 65 2.61 17.20 4.45
C LEU A 65 1.31 17.43 3.68
N ILE A 66 1.34 17.27 2.37
CA ILE A 66 0.16 17.45 1.52
C ILE A 66 -0.57 16.12 1.43
N PRO A 67 -1.73 15.98 2.07
CA PRO A 67 -2.45 14.71 2.04
C PRO A 67 -2.98 14.40 0.64
N ARG A 68 -2.92 13.14 0.25
CA ARG A 68 -3.65 12.64 -0.91
C ARG A 68 -5.12 12.47 -0.54
N ILE A 69 -5.98 13.20 -1.23
CA ILE A 69 -7.41 13.23 -0.91
C ILE A 69 -8.15 12.28 -1.84
N LEU A 70 -8.78 11.29 -1.24
CA LEU A 70 -9.66 10.38 -1.93
C LEU A 70 -11.11 10.78 -1.67
N THR A 71 -11.91 10.81 -2.72
CA THR A 71 -13.37 10.96 -2.56
C THR A 71 -13.97 9.68 -2.01
N ASN A 72 -15.14 9.77 -1.38
CA ASN A 72 -15.85 8.59 -0.91
C ASN A 72 -16.15 7.58 -2.04
N TYR A 73 -16.44 8.07 -3.25
CA TYR A 73 -16.66 7.23 -4.42
C TYR A 73 -15.41 6.43 -4.78
N GLU A 74 -14.25 7.08 -4.82
CA GLU A 74 -12.97 6.42 -5.09
C GLU A 74 -12.62 5.42 -3.99
N TRP A 75 -12.83 5.80 -2.73
CA TRP A 75 -12.55 4.91 -1.60
C TRP A 75 -13.35 3.62 -1.66
N VAL A 76 -14.66 3.70 -1.92
CA VAL A 76 -15.52 2.51 -2.06
C VAL A 76 -15.05 1.59 -3.18
N LYS A 77 -14.60 2.15 -4.32
CA LYS A 77 -14.05 1.38 -5.44
C LYS A 77 -12.74 0.68 -5.04
N ILE A 78 -11.83 1.41 -4.39
CA ILE A 78 -10.54 0.90 -3.91
C ILE A 78 -10.77 -0.21 -2.88
N GLU A 79 -11.57 0.05 -1.85
CA GLU A 79 -11.90 -0.92 -0.79
C GLU A 79 -12.42 -2.23 -1.37
N LYS A 80 -13.41 -2.15 -2.26
CA LYS A 80 -13.96 -3.33 -2.94
C LYS A 80 -12.90 -4.11 -3.71
N GLY A 81 -12.03 -3.40 -4.44
CA GLY A 81 -10.95 -4.01 -5.20
C GLY A 81 -9.88 -4.66 -4.32
N VAL A 82 -9.50 -4.01 -3.23
CA VAL A 82 -8.53 -4.54 -2.26
C VAL A 82 -9.08 -5.77 -1.55
N LEU A 83 -10.32 -5.72 -1.07
CA LEU A 83 -10.98 -6.85 -0.43
C LEU A 83 -11.09 -8.07 -1.36
N GLN A 84 -11.41 -7.84 -2.64
CA GLN A 84 -11.48 -8.92 -3.64
C GLN A 84 -10.10 -9.58 -3.82
N ARG A 85 -9.04 -8.80 -3.93
CA ARG A 85 -7.67 -9.30 -4.09
C ARG A 85 -7.17 -10.03 -2.85
N ALA A 86 -7.45 -9.49 -1.66
CA ALA A 86 -7.11 -10.15 -0.39
C ALA A 86 -7.78 -11.52 -0.25
N LYS A 87 -9.05 -11.62 -0.63
CA LYS A 87 -9.78 -12.90 -0.66
C LYS A 87 -9.17 -13.87 -1.69
N ALA A 88 -8.85 -13.39 -2.88
CA ALA A 88 -8.22 -14.20 -3.93
C ALA A 88 -6.86 -14.76 -3.48
N LEU A 89 -6.01 -13.92 -2.86
CA LEU A 89 -4.72 -14.35 -2.32
C LEU A 89 -4.87 -15.40 -1.21
N ASN A 90 -5.79 -15.21 -0.27
CA ASN A 90 -6.04 -16.21 0.77
C ASN A 90 -6.59 -17.53 0.20
N SER A 91 -7.45 -17.45 -0.83
CA SER A 91 -7.92 -18.66 -1.54
C SER A 91 -6.80 -19.38 -2.28
N PHE A 92 -5.91 -18.61 -2.92
CA PHE A 92 -4.72 -19.16 -3.57
C PHE A 92 -3.80 -19.88 -2.57
N LEU A 93 -3.50 -19.23 -1.43
CA LEU A 93 -2.68 -19.83 -0.38
C LEU A 93 -3.33 -21.11 0.18
N HIS A 94 -4.64 -21.07 0.39
CA HIS A 94 -5.35 -22.27 0.82
C HIS A 94 -5.24 -23.40 -0.20
N ASP A 95 -5.38 -23.11 -1.48
CA ASP A 95 -5.30 -24.12 -2.53
C ASP A 95 -3.91 -24.73 -2.66
N ILE A 96 -2.85 -23.91 -2.72
CA ILE A 96 -1.48 -24.42 -2.91
C ILE A 96 -0.95 -25.24 -1.74
N TYR A 97 -1.48 -25.03 -0.53
CA TYR A 97 -1.11 -25.82 0.66
C TYR A 97 -2.03 -27.02 0.91
N ASN A 98 -3.13 -27.17 0.15
CA ASN A 98 -4.08 -28.28 0.33
C ASN A 98 -4.34 -29.03 -0.99
N SER A 99 -5.39 -28.63 -1.73
CA SER A 99 -5.85 -29.38 -2.90
C SER A 99 -4.98 -29.21 -4.15
N GLY A 100 -4.34 -28.07 -4.31
CA GLY A 100 -3.50 -27.74 -5.47
C GLY A 100 -4.26 -27.73 -6.80
N GLU A 101 -5.52 -27.33 -6.80
CA GLU A 101 -6.36 -27.32 -8.01
C GLU A 101 -5.81 -26.37 -9.08
N ILE A 102 -5.23 -25.25 -8.67
CA ILE A 102 -4.61 -24.29 -9.60
C ILE A 102 -3.46 -24.92 -10.39
N PHE A 103 -2.73 -25.85 -9.78
CA PHE A 103 -1.66 -26.60 -10.45
C PHE A 103 -2.21 -27.67 -11.38
N LYS A 104 -3.26 -28.39 -10.96
CA LYS A 104 -3.94 -29.41 -11.77
C LYS A 104 -4.58 -28.81 -13.01
N ALA A 105 -5.12 -27.60 -12.86
CA ALA A 105 -5.68 -26.83 -13.96
C ALA A 105 -4.62 -26.24 -14.92
N GLY A 106 -3.33 -26.36 -14.60
CA GLY A 106 -2.25 -25.84 -15.43
C GLY A 106 -2.15 -24.30 -15.46
N ILE A 107 -2.86 -23.59 -14.55
CA ILE A 107 -2.87 -22.14 -14.52
C ILE A 107 -1.56 -21.59 -13.97
N VAL A 108 -1.01 -22.25 -12.93
CA VAL A 108 0.27 -21.90 -12.32
C VAL A 108 1.18 -23.11 -12.32
N PRO A 109 2.40 -23.03 -12.88
CA PRO A 109 3.38 -24.11 -12.79
C PRO A 109 3.82 -24.32 -11.33
N LYS A 110 3.87 -25.57 -10.88
CA LYS A 110 4.28 -25.92 -9.49
C LYS A 110 5.65 -25.37 -9.13
N GLU A 111 6.57 -25.37 -10.07
CA GLU A 111 7.97 -24.96 -9.87
C GLU A 111 8.08 -23.49 -9.50
N ILE A 112 7.16 -22.64 -9.98
CA ILE A 112 7.15 -21.21 -9.65
C ILE A 112 6.86 -21.00 -8.16
N VAL A 113 6.06 -21.87 -7.56
CA VAL A 113 5.68 -21.77 -6.15
C VAL A 113 6.68 -22.51 -5.25
N TYR A 114 6.91 -23.80 -5.53
CA TYR A 114 7.67 -24.65 -4.63
C TYR A 114 9.17 -24.34 -4.55
N LYS A 115 9.73 -23.69 -5.57
CA LYS A 115 11.14 -23.25 -5.56
C LYS A 115 11.37 -21.91 -4.85
N LYS A 116 10.33 -21.23 -4.42
CA LYS A 116 10.48 -19.95 -3.70
C LYS A 116 10.85 -20.20 -2.24
N SER A 117 11.78 -19.40 -1.74
CA SER A 117 12.18 -19.42 -0.32
C SER A 117 11.04 -19.06 0.64
N SER A 118 10.03 -18.38 0.14
CA SER A 118 8.81 -18.04 0.90
C SER A 118 7.79 -19.17 0.97
N TYR A 119 7.98 -20.27 0.23
CA TYR A 119 7.11 -21.44 0.34
C TYR A 119 7.51 -22.26 1.57
N ASP A 120 6.60 -22.39 2.52
CA ASP A 120 6.84 -23.12 3.76
C ASP A 120 6.17 -24.49 3.71
N GLN A 121 6.99 -25.55 3.65
CA GLN A 121 6.51 -26.92 3.61
C GLN A 121 5.72 -27.33 4.86
N SER A 122 5.95 -26.71 6.00
CA SER A 122 5.22 -27.00 7.24
C SER A 122 3.74 -26.60 7.17
N MET A 123 3.40 -25.75 6.20
CA MET A 123 2.02 -25.32 5.96
C MET A 123 1.19 -26.30 5.12
N ILE A 124 1.79 -27.38 4.60
CA ILE A 124 1.07 -28.38 3.81
C ILE A 124 0.01 -29.06 4.69
N ASN A 125 -1.23 -29.08 4.19
CA ASN A 125 -2.41 -29.57 4.88
C ASN A 125 -2.80 -28.78 6.15
N PHE A 126 -2.16 -27.63 6.40
CA PHE A 126 -2.57 -26.73 7.45
C PHE A 126 -3.71 -25.83 6.96
N SER A 127 -4.76 -25.73 7.74
CA SER A 127 -5.89 -24.84 7.45
C SER A 127 -6.10 -23.88 8.64
N PRO A 128 -5.67 -22.63 8.53
CA PRO A 128 -5.85 -21.66 9.58
C PRO A 128 -7.35 -21.32 9.77
N PRO A 129 -7.74 -20.76 10.92
CA PRO A 129 -9.11 -20.33 11.17
C PRO A 129 -9.63 -19.44 10.03
N ARG A 130 -10.85 -19.74 9.55
CA ARG A 130 -11.50 -19.03 8.42
C ARG A 130 -10.72 -19.08 7.10
N LYS A 131 -9.72 -19.95 6.98
CA LYS A 131 -8.80 -20.04 5.82
C LYS A 131 -8.05 -18.73 5.55
N ILE A 132 -7.72 -17.97 6.59
CA ILE A 132 -6.99 -16.72 6.49
C ILE A 132 -5.51 -17.00 6.75
N TYR A 133 -4.73 -17.10 5.68
CA TYR A 133 -3.27 -17.30 5.71
C TYR A 133 -2.51 -15.98 5.90
N SER A 134 -3.05 -14.89 5.36
CA SER A 134 -2.51 -13.55 5.50
C SER A 134 -3.50 -12.65 6.23
N PRO A 135 -3.39 -12.53 7.56
CA PRO A 135 -4.33 -11.75 8.35
C PRO A 135 -4.11 -10.23 8.25
N ILE A 136 -2.91 -9.82 7.85
CA ILE A 136 -2.54 -8.42 7.65
C ILE A 136 -1.94 -8.30 6.25
N ILE A 137 -2.48 -7.39 5.45
CA ILE A 137 -2.02 -7.14 4.09
C ILE A 137 -1.83 -5.63 3.91
N GLY A 138 -0.58 -5.21 3.64
CA GLY A 138 -0.28 -3.86 3.18
C GLY A 138 -0.47 -3.77 1.67
N VAL A 139 -1.21 -2.78 1.20
CA VAL A 139 -1.48 -2.60 -0.23
C VAL A 139 -1.03 -1.21 -0.66
N ASP A 140 -0.01 -1.17 -1.50
CA ASP A 140 0.44 0.05 -2.13
C ASP A 140 -0.47 0.39 -3.31
N LEU A 141 -0.91 1.64 -3.36
CA LEU A 141 -1.79 2.14 -4.41
C LEU A 141 -1.04 3.18 -5.25
N VAL A 142 -1.12 3.05 -6.55
CA VAL A 142 -0.58 4.02 -7.50
C VAL A 142 -1.71 4.52 -8.39
N ARG A 143 -1.90 5.83 -8.42
CA ARG A 143 -2.85 6.44 -9.33
C ARG A 143 -2.20 6.65 -10.69
N THR A 144 -2.74 6.02 -11.71
CA THR A 144 -2.24 6.10 -13.10
C THR A 144 -3.10 6.96 -14.01
N GLY A 145 -4.29 7.34 -13.57
CA GLY A 145 -5.26 8.09 -14.35
C GLY A 145 -6.46 8.57 -13.55
N LYS A 146 -7.50 8.97 -14.27
CA LYS A 146 -8.74 9.52 -13.68
C LYS A 146 -9.68 8.44 -13.12
N ASP A 147 -9.46 7.16 -13.47
CA ASP A 147 -10.34 6.01 -13.14
C ASP A 147 -9.74 5.08 -12.10
#